data_a66a6f790b40348feaf877c295d2aa8d
#
_entry.id   a66a6f790b40348feaf877c295d2aa8d
#
_cell.length_a   1.000
_cell.length_b   1.000
_cell.length_c   1.000
_cell.angle_alpha   90.00
_cell.angle_beta   90.00
_cell.angle_gamma   90.00
#
_symmetry.space_group_name_H-M   'P 1'
#
loop_
_entity.id
_entity.type
_entity.pdbx_description
1 polymer ?
#
loop_
_entity_poly.entity_id
_entity_poly.type
_entity_poly.pdbx_seq_one_letter_code
_entity_poly.pdbx_strand_id
1 'polypeptide(L)'
;KIKPSVVYTHHSGDLNIDHELTHRAVMTACRPQPETSVKQIYSFEILSSTGWFGYAQQKQYIANKYIDISAYLEQKLEALRAYDTEMREVPHARSYDNVEYLAKHRGASVGLHAAETFFVERWVEGESM
;
A
#
# COMPACT_ATOMS: atom_id res chain seq x y z
N LYS A 1 16.98 -17.94 8.44
CA LYS A 1 16.05 -17.61 7.34
C LYS A 1 14.76 -17.10 7.92
N ILE A 2 14.31 -15.91 7.49
CA ILE A 2 13.06 -15.30 7.94
C ILE A 2 11.88 -16.10 7.38
N LYS A 3 10.85 -16.33 8.22
CA LYS A 3 9.58 -16.94 7.81
C LYS A 3 8.46 -15.94 8.12
N PRO A 4 8.20 -14.98 7.24
CA PRO A 4 7.19 -13.95 7.51
C PRO A 4 5.79 -14.55 7.50
N SER A 5 4.92 -14.05 8.37
CA SER A 5 3.49 -14.38 8.36
C SER A 5 2.67 -13.33 7.59
N VAL A 6 3.19 -12.11 7.50
CA VAL A 6 2.57 -10.98 6.82
C VAL A 6 3.53 -10.40 5.80
N VAL A 7 3.04 -10.12 4.61
CA VAL A 7 3.80 -9.51 3.51
C VAL A 7 3.05 -8.30 2.97
N TYR A 8 3.76 -7.21 2.77
CA TYR A 8 3.27 -6.02 2.08
C TYR A 8 3.94 -5.91 0.71
N THR A 9 3.17 -5.55 -0.30
CA THR A 9 3.67 -5.42 -1.68
C THR A 9 2.96 -4.30 -2.43
N HIS A 10 3.49 -3.96 -3.59
CA HIS A 10 2.88 -2.98 -4.49
C HIS A 10 1.56 -3.50 -5.08
N HIS A 11 0.68 -2.59 -5.47
CA HIS A 11 -0.55 -2.91 -6.20
C HIS A 11 -0.23 -3.43 -7.62
N SER A 12 -1.00 -4.42 -8.08
CA SER A 12 -0.81 -5.05 -9.39
C SER A 12 -1.11 -4.13 -10.57
N GLY A 13 -1.97 -3.14 -10.39
CA GLY A 13 -2.39 -2.19 -11.42
C GLY A 13 -1.65 -0.86 -11.34
N ASP A 14 -0.37 -0.88 -11.05
CA ASP A 14 0.46 0.31 -10.96
C ASP A 14 1.10 0.64 -12.32
N LEU A 15 1.21 1.93 -12.67
CA LEU A 15 1.85 2.37 -13.92
C LEU A 15 3.33 2.00 -13.98
N ASN A 16 4.01 1.97 -12.83
CA ASN A 16 5.40 1.59 -12.75
C ASN A 16 5.55 0.07 -12.95
N ILE A 17 6.24 -0.31 -14.00
CA ILE A 17 6.44 -1.73 -14.36
C ILE A 17 7.14 -2.49 -13.23
N ASP A 18 8.10 -1.89 -12.54
CA ASP A 18 8.80 -2.54 -11.42
C ASP A 18 7.86 -2.86 -10.27
N HIS A 19 6.85 -2.01 -10.03
CA HIS A 19 5.83 -2.26 -9.01
C HIS A 19 4.92 -3.43 -9.41
N GLU A 20 4.46 -3.47 -10.64
CA GLU A 20 3.66 -4.59 -11.16
C GLU A 20 4.44 -5.91 -11.11
N LEU A 21 5.69 -5.91 -11.55
CA LEU A 21 6.55 -7.09 -11.49
C LEU A 21 6.83 -7.54 -10.06
N THR A 22 7.03 -6.60 -9.14
CA THR A 22 7.21 -6.90 -7.71
C THR A 22 5.98 -7.58 -7.14
N HIS A 23 4.78 -7.05 -7.42
CA HIS A 23 3.53 -7.69 -7.01
C HIS A 23 3.46 -9.13 -7.51
N ARG A 24 3.71 -9.35 -8.79
CA ARG A 24 3.68 -10.67 -9.41
C ARG A 24 4.70 -11.64 -8.80
N ALA A 25 5.91 -11.14 -8.55
CA ALA A 25 6.96 -11.93 -7.91
C ALA A 25 6.58 -12.34 -6.48
N VAL A 26 6.00 -11.42 -5.71
CA VAL A 26 5.52 -11.69 -4.34
C VAL A 26 4.41 -12.73 -4.36
N MET A 27 3.39 -12.56 -5.20
CA MET A 27 2.29 -13.52 -5.28
C MET A 27 2.79 -14.91 -5.70
N THR A 28 3.78 -14.97 -6.58
CA THR A 28 4.40 -16.23 -7.02
C THR A 28 5.21 -16.88 -5.90
N ALA A 29 6.04 -16.10 -5.20
CA ALA A 29 6.86 -16.61 -4.09
C ALA A 29 6.01 -17.04 -2.89
N CYS A 30 4.89 -16.35 -2.65
CA CYS A 30 3.98 -16.58 -1.54
C CYS A 30 2.78 -17.44 -1.92
N ARG A 31 2.89 -18.28 -2.95
CA ARG A 31 1.81 -19.22 -3.31
C ARG A 31 1.35 -20.02 -2.08
N PRO A 32 0.05 -20.27 -1.94
CA PRO A 32 -0.50 -20.92 -0.75
C PRO A 32 -0.22 -22.42 -0.73
N GLN A 33 1.04 -22.78 -0.64
CA GLN A 33 1.48 -24.16 -0.45
C GLN A 33 1.16 -24.62 0.99
N PRO A 34 0.96 -25.91 1.25
CA PRO A 34 0.53 -26.41 2.55
C PRO A 34 1.39 -25.96 3.73
N GLU A 35 2.67 -25.75 3.53
CA GLU A 35 3.62 -25.38 4.60
C GLU A 35 4.02 -23.91 4.59
N THR A 36 3.30 -23.06 3.84
CA THR A 36 3.62 -21.64 3.76
C THR A 36 3.45 -20.96 5.11
N SER A 37 4.42 -20.12 5.47
CA SER A 37 4.31 -19.26 6.64
C SER A 37 3.45 -18.02 6.39
N VAL A 38 3.32 -17.60 5.13
CA VAL A 38 2.61 -16.38 4.76
C VAL A 38 1.10 -16.61 4.82
N LYS A 39 0.44 -15.93 5.75
CA LYS A 39 -0.99 -15.98 5.97
C LYS A 39 -1.73 -14.72 5.51
N GLN A 40 -1.03 -13.61 5.44
CA GLN A 40 -1.61 -12.33 5.07
C GLN A 40 -0.74 -11.64 4.03
N ILE A 41 -1.37 -11.12 2.98
CA ILE A 41 -0.71 -10.32 1.95
C ILE A 41 -1.55 -9.08 1.71
N TYR A 42 -0.92 -7.92 1.79
CA TYR A 42 -1.54 -6.62 1.60
C TYR A 42 -0.81 -5.85 0.51
N SER A 43 -1.55 -5.28 -0.44
CA SER A 43 -0.98 -4.37 -1.41
C SER A 43 -1.33 -2.92 -1.10
N PHE A 44 -0.44 -2.01 -1.45
CA PHE A 44 -0.57 -0.58 -1.16
C PHE A 44 -0.50 0.26 -2.44
N GLU A 45 -1.11 1.44 -2.38
CA GLU A 45 -1.03 2.42 -3.45
C GLU A 45 0.23 3.28 -3.33
N ILE A 46 0.75 3.69 -4.47
CA ILE A 46 1.88 4.62 -4.58
C ILE A 46 1.41 5.88 -5.30
N LEU A 47 1.55 7.02 -4.64
CA LEU A 47 1.32 8.32 -5.27
C LEU A 47 2.20 8.46 -6.51
N SER A 48 1.68 9.10 -7.54
CA SER A 48 2.34 9.30 -8.84
C SER A 48 2.53 8.05 -9.71
N SER A 49 2.02 6.90 -9.29
CA SER A 49 2.05 5.72 -10.17
C SER A 49 0.74 4.94 -10.16
N THR A 50 0.22 4.54 -9.02
CA THR A 50 -1.08 3.85 -8.96
C THR A 50 -2.20 4.69 -9.55
N GLY A 51 -2.31 5.96 -9.18
CA GLY A 51 -3.33 6.88 -9.68
C GLY A 51 -3.15 7.30 -11.15
N TRP A 52 -2.00 7.04 -11.75
CA TRP A 52 -1.70 7.42 -13.14
C TRP A 52 -1.90 6.29 -14.14
N PHE A 53 -2.31 5.13 -13.70
CA PHE A 53 -2.45 3.94 -14.56
C PHE A 53 -3.70 4.02 -15.39
N GLY A 54 -4.35 4.80 -15.81
CA GLY A 54 -5.53 4.89 -16.71
C GLY A 54 -6.64 3.86 -16.42
N TYR A 55 -7.85 4.26 -16.72
CA TYR A 55 -9.05 3.50 -16.37
C TYR A 55 -9.38 2.31 -17.30
N ALA A 56 -8.72 2.22 -18.45
CA ALA A 56 -8.97 1.15 -19.42
C ALA A 56 -8.49 -0.23 -18.93
N GLN A 57 -7.62 -0.26 -17.95
CA GLN A 57 -7.13 -1.49 -17.32
C GLN A 57 -8.02 -1.80 -16.11
N GLN A 58 -8.57 -3.00 -16.05
CA GLN A 58 -9.47 -3.43 -14.97
C GLN A 58 -8.72 -3.74 -13.65
N LYS A 59 -7.65 -3.05 -13.35
CA LYS A 59 -6.81 -3.26 -12.17
C LYS A 59 -6.78 -2.02 -11.28
N GLN A 60 -7.96 -1.50 -10.96
CA GLN A 60 -8.04 -0.35 -10.06
C GLN A 60 -7.68 -0.73 -8.63
N TYR A 61 -6.99 0.18 -7.94
CA TYR A 61 -6.72 0.01 -6.53
C TYR A 61 -8.01 0.17 -5.72
N ILE A 62 -8.29 -0.81 -4.86
CA ILE A 62 -9.44 -0.79 -3.96
C ILE A 62 -8.92 -0.80 -2.52
N ALA A 63 -9.19 0.26 -1.79
CA ALA A 63 -8.91 0.32 -0.35
C ALA A 63 -9.99 -0.46 0.40
N ASN A 64 -9.61 -1.57 1.03
CA ASN A 64 -10.54 -2.38 1.83
C ASN A 64 -9.99 -2.76 3.22
N LYS A 65 -8.78 -2.27 3.55
CA LYS A 65 -8.21 -2.34 4.89
C LYS A 65 -7.68 -0.95 5.25
N TYR A 66 -8.05 -0.47 6.42
CA TYR A 66 -7.71 0.87 6.90
C TYR A 66 -6.97 0.75 8.21
N ILE A 67 -5.82 1.40 8.30
CA ILE A 67 -5.02 1.50 9.52
C ILE A 67 -5.09 2.94 10.02
N ASP A 68 -5.59 3.14 11.23
CA ASP A 68 -5.64 4.47 11.84
C ASP A 68 -4.22 4.97 12.10
N ILE A 69 -3.86 6.04 11.42
CA ILE A 69 -2.59 6.74 11.62
C ILE A 69 -2.78 8.16 12.14
N SER A 70 -3.93 8.47 12.70
CA SER A 70 -4.25 9.82 13.18
C SER A 70 -3.19 10.36 14.14
N ALA A 71 -2.66 9.52 15.02
CA ALA A 71 -1.60 9.89 15.95
C ALA A 71 -0.18 9.87 15.33
N TYR A 72 -0.03 9.41 14.10
CA TYR A 72 1.28 9.16 13.47
C TYR A 72 1.48 9.92 12.15
N LEU A 73 0.51 10.73 11.75
CA LEU A 73 0.59 11.45 10.46
C LEU A 73 1.81 12.36 10.39
N GLU A 74 2.07 13.13 11.46
CA GLU A 74 3.25 14.01 11.52
C GLU A 74 4.55 13.21 11.47
N GLN A 75 4.61 12.08 12.14
CA GLN A 75 5.77 11.19 12.11
C GLN A 75 5.99 10.61 10.71
N LYS A 76 4.92 10.27 9.99
CA LYS A 76 4.99 9.83 8.60
C LYS A 76 5.59 10.92 7.70
N LEU A 77 5.09 12.14 7.81
CA LEU A 77 5.58 13.29 7.03
C LEU A 77 7.04 13.58 7.35
N GLU A 78 7.44 13.51 8.61
CA GLU A 78 8.84 13.68 9.02
C GLU A 78 9.74 12.57 8.45
N ALA A 79 9.28 11.33 8.46
CA ALA A 79 10.04 10.22 7.87
C ALA A 79 10.25 10.41 6.36
N LEU A 80 9.28 10.99 5.64
CA LEU A 80 9.40 11.29 4.23
C LEU A 80 10.49 12.32 3.93
N ARG A 81 10.85 13.19 4.87
CA ARG A 81 11.94 14.17 4.70
C ARG A 81 13.29 13.51 4.44
N ALA A 82 13.49 12.28 4.89
CA ALA A 82 14.68 11.50 4.56
C ALA A 82 14.74 11.14 3.05
N TYR A 83 13.60 11.23 2.36
CA TYR A 83 13.46 10.99 0.92
C TYR A 83 13.11 12.27 0.15
N ASP A 84 13.54 13.42 0.64
CA ASP A 84 13.17 14.73 0.07
C ASP A 84 13.56 14.85 -1.41
N THR A 85 14.62 14.19 -1.85
CA THR A 85 15.03 14.15 -3.25
C THR A 85 13.98 13.51 -4.17
N GLU A 86 13.11 12.64 -3.64
CA GLU A 86 12.01 12.02 -4.36
C GLU A 86 10.73 12.84 -4.30
N MET A 87 10.66 13.84 -3.42
CA MET A 87 9.49 14.70 -3.27
C MET A 87 9.51 15.83 -4.30
N ARG A 88 8.34 16.38 -4.58
CA ARG A 88 8.14 17.46 -5.56
C ARG A 88 7.20 18.52 -5.00
N GLU A 89 7.23 19.68 -5.59
CA GLU A 89 6.36 20.80 -5.20
C GLU A 89 4.89 20.60 -5.67
N VAL A 90 3.96 21.16 -4.91
CA VAL A 90 2.56 21.24 -5.31
C VAL A 90 2.46 21.90 -6.70
N PRO A 91 1.62 21.39 -7.63
CA PRO A 91 0.56 20.37 -7.46
C PRO A 91 0.98 18.93 -7.83
N HIS A 92 2.24 18.62 -7.79
CA HIS A 92 2.70 17.26 -8.13
C HIS A 92 2.17 16.23 -7.14
N ALA A 93 1.86 15.02 -7.64
CA ALA A 93 1.34 13.94 -6.82
C ALA A 93 2.27 13.54 -5.66
N ARG A 94 3.58 13.71 -5.82
CA ARG A 94 4.58 13.46 -4.78
C ARG A 94 4.90 14.69 -3.93
N SER A 95 3.94 15.57 -3.70
CA SER A 95 4.10 16.65 -2.73
C SER A 95 3.76 16.16 -1.32
N TYR A 96 4.38 16.78 -0.31
CA TYR A 96 4.03 16.51 1.09
C TYR A 96 2.56 16.78 1.37
N ASP A 97 2.03 17.84 0.80
CA ASP A 97 0.61 18.18 0.92
C ASP A 97 -0.29 17.07 0.39
N ASN A 98 0.05 16.47 -0.75
CA ASN A 98 -0.76 15.39 -1.32
C ASN A 98 -0.69 14.10 -0.50
N VAL A 99 0.44 13.80 0.12
CA VAL A 99 0.54 12.68 1.08
C VAL A 99 -0.42 12.91 2.25
N GLU A 100 -0.45 14.11 2.79
CA GLU A 100 -1.37 14.48 3.88
C GLU A 100 -2.83 14.42 3.44
N TYR A 101 -3.16 14.97 2.27
CA TYR A 101 -4.51 14.93 1.72
C TYR A 101 -5.02 13.51 1.52
N LEU A 102 -4.19 12.63 0.98
CA LEU A 102 -4.55 11.24 0.79
C LEU A 102 -4.83 10.55 2.14
N ALA A 103 -3.95 10.73 3.12
CA ALA A 103 -4.13 10.14 4.45
C ALA A 103 -5.44 10.62 5.10
N LYS A 104 -5.75 11.91 5.01
CA LYS A 104 -6.99 12.48 5.53
C LYS A 104 -8.22 12.02 4.76
N HIS A 105 -8.14 11.95 3.44
CA HIS A 105 -9.23 11.44 2.61
C HIS A 105 -9.55 9.98 2.94
N ARG A 106 -8.53 9.13 3.02
CA ARG A 106 -8.70 7.73 3.38
C ARG A 106 -9.26 7.57 4.79
N GLY A 107 -8.78 8.37 5.73
CA GLY A 107 -9.33 8.40 7.09
C GLY A 107 -10.80 8.78 7.12
N ALA A 108 -11.15 9.88 6.47
CA ALA A 108 -12.53 10.39 6.40
C ALA A 108 -13.51 9.34 5.82
N SER A 109 -13.04 8.50 4.90
CA SER A 109 -13.86 7.43 4.30
C SER A 109 -14.39 6.42 5.33
N VAL A 110 -13.76 6.33 6.50
CA VAL A 110 -14.13 5.40 7.58
C VAL A 110 -14.24 6.08 8.94
N GLY A 111 -14.36 7.41 8.97
CA GLY A 111 -14.58 8.17 10.22
C GLY A 111 -13.33 8.39 11.06
N LEU A 112 -12.15 8.37 10.46
CA LEU A 112 -10.87 8.63 11.12
C LEU A 112 -10.26 9.94 10.63
N HIS A 113 -9.40 10.56 11.45
CA HIS A 113 -8.70 11.77 11.03
C HIS A 113 -7.68 11.51 9.92
N ALA A 114 -7.00 10.37 9.98
CA ALA A 114 -6.06 9.94 8.95
C ALA A 114 -5.91 8.43 8.95
N ALA A 115 -5.73 7.84 7.77
CA ALA A 115 -5.51 6.40 7.63
C ALA A 115 -4.52 6.09 6.51
N GLU A 116 -3.80 4.99 6.66
CA GLU A 116 -3.18 4.28 5.55
C GLU A 116 -4.11 3.16 5.10
N THR A 117 -4.11 2.87 3.81
CA THR A 117 -4.98 1.83 3.25
C THR A 117 -4.19 0.75 2.56
N PHE A 118 -4.82 -0.41 2.51
CA PHE A 118 -4.31 -1.57 1.81
C PHE A 118 -5.46 -2.28 1.09
N PHE A 119 -5.11 -3.00 0.04
CA PHE A 119 -5.98 -4.02 -0.52
C PHE A 119 -5.57 -5.38 0.05
N VAL A 120 -6.54 -6.13 0.56
CA VAL A 120 -6.30 -7.47 1.10
C VAL A 120 -6.22 -8.48 -0.03
N GLU A 121 -5.00 -8.89 -0.37
CA GLU A 121 -4.76 -9.95 -1.37
C GLU A 121 -5.03 -11.33 -0.80
N ARG A 122 -4.70 -11.52 0.48
CA ARG A 122 -4.91 -12.77 1.21
C ARG A 122 -5.03 -12.50 2.70
N TRP A 123 -5.97 -13.17 3.30
CA TRP A 123 -6.11 -13.22 4.75
C TRP A 123 -6.58 -14.62 5.15
N VAL A 124 -5.70 -15.39 5.77
CA VAL A 124 -6.01 -16.72 6.28
C VAL A 124 -5.97 -16.69 7.79
N GLU A 125 -7.07 -17.01 8.41
CA GLU A 125 -7.19 -17.23 9.86
C GLU A 125 -7.35 -18.72 10.14
N GLY A 126 -6.83 -19.14 11.25
CA GLY A 126 -6.91 -20.51 11.74
C GLY A 126 -5.92 -20.75 12.85
N GLU A 127 -6.10 -21.83 13.56
CA GLU A 127 -5.14 -22.22 14.57
C GLU A 127 -3.81 -22.57 13.87
N SER A 128 -2.71 -22.06 14.43
CA SER A 128 -1.38 -22.49 14.01
C SER A 128 -1.19 -23.92 14.47
N MET A 129 -1.12 -24.79 13.49
CA MET A 129 -0.77 -26.19 13.79
C MET A 129 0.74 -26.32 13.95
#